data_c83514e55952c3d45729503028ef5ead
#
_entry.id   c83514e55952c3d45729503028ef5ead
#
_cell.length_a   1.000
_cell.length_b   1.000
_cell.length_c   1.000
_cell.angle_alpha   90.00
_cell.angle_beta   90.00
_cell.angle_gamma   90.00
#
_symmetry.space_group_name_H-M   'P 1'
#
loop_
_entity.id
_entity.type
_entity.pdbx_description
1 polymer ?
#
loop_
_entity_poly.entity_id
_entity_poly.type
_entity_poly.pdbx_seq_one_letter_code
_entity_poly.pdbx_strand_id
1 'polypeptide(L)'
;NTLSGGESQRLKLSLELSRRQKGKVLYLLDEPTTGLHWSDVQRLMDLLFRLRDSGHTLIVVEHNLDVVRLADHVIEIGPEGGEDGGFLIHEGSPADLARRDTHTGRHLRKHLAKLETAVYSKKR
;
A
#
# COMPACT_ATOMS: atom_id res chain seq x y z
N ASN A 1 -21.55 -5.33 18.72
CA ASN A 1 -20.19 -4.86 18.47
C ASN A 1 -19.94 -4.79 16.98
N THR A 2 -20.04 -3.60 16.41
CA THR A 2 -19.67 -3.34 15.01
C THR A 2 -18.16 -3.08 14.93
N LEU A 3 -17.46 -3.93 14.14
CA LEU A 3 -16.07 -3.69 13.82
C LEU A 3 -15.96 -2.53 12.84
N SER A 4 -14.90 -1.71 12.93
CA SER A 4 -14.58 -0.74 11.89
C SER A 4 -14.28 -1.45 10.58
N GLY A 5 -14.39 -0.77 9.43
CA GLY A 5 -14.08 -1.35 8.13
C GLY A 5 -12.66 -1.94 8.08
N GLY A 6 -11.67 -1.26 8.68
CA GLY A 6 -10.30 -1.72 8.77
C GLY A 6 -10.11 -2.94 9.65
N GLU A 7 -10.81 -2.99 10.80
CA GLU A 7 -10.78 -4.16 11.69
C GLU A 7 -11.40 -5.38 11.05
N SER A 8 -12.56 -5.23 10.38
CA SER A 8 -13.19 -6.30 9.62
C SER A 8 -12.29 -6.85 8.53
N GLN A 9 -11.61 -5.98 7.80
CA GLN A 9 -10.70 -6.36 6.72
C GLN A 9 -9.48 -7.10 7.25
N ARG A 10 -8.87 -6.64 8.35
CA ARG A 10 -7.75 -7.33 9.01
C ARG A 10 -8.16 -8.71 9.52
N LEU A 11 -9.34 -8.83 10.11
CA LEU A 11 -9.86 -10.12 10.57
C LEU A 11 -10.04 -11.10 9.40
N LYS A 12 -10.61 -10.65 8.30
CA LYS A 12 -10.75 -11.47 7.08
C LYS A 12 -9.41 -11.92 6.54
N LEU A 13 -8.42 -11.04 6.47
CA LEU A 13 -7.07 -11.36 6.01
C LEU A 13 -6.37 -12.36 6.95
N SER A 14 -6.54 -12.21 8.26
CA SER A 14 -6.00 -13.17 9.25
C SER A 14 -6.62 -14.55 9.08
N LEU A 15 -7.92 -14.63 8.82
CA LEU A 15 -8.62 -15.88 8.53
C LEU A 15 -8.11 -16.51 7.22
N GLU A 16 -7.88 -15.73 6.19
CA GLU A 16 -7.31 -16.22 4.93
C GLU A 16 -5.90 -16.80 5.13
N LEU A 17 -5.06 -16.17 5.96
CA LEU A 17 -3.74 -16.69 6.32
C LEU A 17 -3.80 -18.03 7.06
N SER A 18 -4.83 -18.24 7.89
CA SER A 18 -5.03 -19.49 8.64
C SER A 18 -5.54 -20.64 7.77
N ARG A 19 -6.08 -20.33 6.59
CA ARG A 19 -6.57 -21.35 5.64
C ARG A 19 -5.42 -21.88 4.79
N ARG A 20 -5.39 -23.20 4.60
CA ARG A 20 -4.55 -23.82 3.57
C ARG A 20 -5.25 -23.63 2.23
N GLN A 21 -4.94 -22.54 1.56
CA GLN A 21 -5.43 -22.27 0.23
C GLN A 21 -4.79 -23.24 -0.77
N LYS A 22 -5.60 -23.94 -1.53
CA LYS A 22 -5.15 -24.67 -2.71
C LYS A 22 -5.17 -23.70 -3.90
N GLY A 23 -3.97 -23.37 -4.42
CA GLY A 23 -3.82 -22.50 -5.57
C GLY A 23 -3.54 -21.04 -5.21
N LYS A 24 -3.51 -20.20 -6.22
CA LYS A 24 -3.22 -18.75 -6.13
C LYS A 24 -4.51 -17.97 -6.01
N VAL A 25 -4.54 -17.01 -5.10
CA VAL A 25 -5.67 -16.10 -4.87
C VAL A 25 -5.28 -14.69 -5.26
N LEU A 26 -6.22 -13.95 -5.83
CA LEU A 26 -6.12 -12.52 -6.06
C LEU A 26 -6.95 -11.78 -4.99
N TYR A 27 -6.29 -10.95 -4.19
CA TYR A 27 -6.93 -10.09 -3.19
C TYR A 27 -7.03 -8.67 -3.73
N LEU A 28 -8.23 -8.11 -3.69
CA LEU A 28 -8.51 -6.72 -4.03
C LEU A 28 -8.87 -5.96 -2.75
N LEU A 29 -8.09 -4.94 -2.41
CA LEU A 29 -8.25 -4.16 -1.19
C LEU A 29 -8.41 -2.68 -1.54
N ASP A 30 -9.49 -2.08 -1.10
CA ASP A 30 -9.80 -0.67 -1.35
C ASP A 30 -9.57 0.16 -0.10
N GLU A 31 -8.55 1.01 -0.14
CA GLU A 31 -8.12 1.90 0.96
C GLU A 31 -8.07 1.21 2.34
N PRO A 32 -7.35 0.08 2.48
CA PRO A 32 -7.41 -0.73 3.70
C PRO A 32 -6.79 -0.04 4.93
N THR A 33 -6.06 1.05 4.76
CA THR A 33 -5.45 1.79 5.88
C THR A 33 -6.29 2.95 6.40
N THR A 34 -7.47 3.20 5.83
CA THR A 34 -8.35 4.29 6.26
C THR A 34 -8.70 4.16 7.75
N GLY A 35 -8.45 5.22 8.51
CA GLY A 35 -8.74 5.29 9.93
C GLY A 35 -7.82 4.48 10.84
N LEU A 36 -6.76 3.85 10.28
CA LEU A 36 -5.80 3.09 11.06
C LEU A 36 -4.68 3.95 11.64
N HIS A 37 -4.30 3.65 12.88
CA HIS A 37 -3.08 4.17 13.48
C HIS A 37 -1.84 3.53 12.82
N TRP A 38 -0.68 4.20 12.89
CA TRP A 38 0.57 3.72 12.28
C TRP A 38 0.93 2.27 12.66
N SER A 39 0.79 1.90 13.93
CA SER A 39 1.05 0.53 14.40
C SER A 39 0.13 -0.50 13.74
N ASP A 40 -1.11 -0.13 13.46
CA ASP A 40 -2.08 -1.00 12.78
C ASP A 40 -1.79 -1.11 11.29
N VAL A 41 -1.30 -0.04 10.66
CA VAL A 41 -0.82 -0.08 9.28
C VAL A 41 0.34 -1.07 9.13
N GLN A 42 1.29 -1.05 10.06
CA GLN A 42 2.40 -2.02 10.06
C GLN A 42 1.91 -3.46 10.16
N ARG A 43 0.98 -3.74 11.08
CA ARG A 43 0.38 -5.08 11.24
C ARG A 43 -0.36 -5.53 9.98
N LEU A 44 -1.10 -4.61 9.34
CA LEU A 44 -1.76 -4.89 8.08
C LEU A 44 -0.74 -5.22 6.98
N MET A 45 0.31 -4.43 6.85
CA MET A 45 1.37 -4.69 5.86
C MET A 45 2.05 -6.05 6.09
N ASP A 46 2.30 -6.44 7.33
CA ASP A 46 2.85 -7.76 7.65
C ASP A 46 1.94 -8.89 7.15
N LEU A 47 0.62 -8.76 7.34
CA LEU A 47 -0.37 -9.71 6.83
C LEU A 47 -0.35 -9.78 5.30
N LEU A 48 -0.31 -8.63 4.63
CA LEU A 48 -0.28 -8.56 3.17
C LEU A 48 1.00 -9.20 2.61
N PHE A 49 2.15 -8.95 3.22
CA PHE A 49 3.41 -9.56 2.81
C PHE A 49 3.42 -11.07 3.00
N ARG A 50 2.83 -11.58 4.07
CA ARG A 50 2.68 -13.03 4.28
C ARG A 50 1.84 -13.68 3.17
N LEU A 51 0.74 -13.05 2.77
CA LEU A 51 -0.10 -13.53 1.67
C LEU A 51 0.67 -13.50 0.35
N ARG A 52 1.39 -12.42 0.05
CA ARG A 52 2.27 -12.32 -1.12
C ARG A 52 3.31 -13.44 -1.13
N ASP A 53 4.03 -13.61 -0.04
CA ASP A 53 5.12 -14.59 0.08
C ASP A 53 4.61 -16.03 0.02
N SER A 54 3.33 -16.24 0.31
CA SER A 54 2.63 -17.53 0.11
C SER A 54 2.22 -17.78 -1.35
N GLY A 55 2.54 -16.87 -2.26
CA GLY A 55 2.30 -17.02 -3.70
C GLY A 55 1.01 -16.38 -4.21
N HIS A 56 0.35 -15.57 -3.38
CA HIS A 56 -0.85 -14.83 -3.77
C HIS A 56 -0.52 -13.47 -4.38
N THR A 57 -1.47 -12.89 -5.10
CA THR A 57 -1.38 -11.55 -5.67
C THR A 57 -2.31 -10.61 -4.93
N LEU A 58 -1.84 -9.41 -4.61
CA LEU A 58 -2.64 -8.38 -3.94
C LEU A 58 -2.63 -7.11 -4.79
N ILE A 59 -3.82 -6.58 -5.04
CA ILE A 59 -4.02 -5.25 -5.63
C ILE A 59 -4.63 -4.38 -4.56
N VAL A 60 -3.92 -3.31 -4.20
CA VAL A 60 -4.29 -2.41 -3.11
C VAL A 60 -4.48 -1.02 -3.69
N VAL A 61 -5.68 -0.48 -3.56
CA VAL A 61 -5.95 0.92 -3.89
C VAL A 61 -5.62 1.76 -2.66
N GLU A 62 -4.63 2.63 -2.77
CA GLU A 62 -4.13 3.43 -1.66
C GLU A 62 -3.59 4.79 -2.10
N HIS A 63 -3.65 5.73 -1.17
CA HIS A 63 -2.97 7.02 -1.25
C HIS A 63 -2.02 7.25 -0.05
N ASN A 64 -1.98 6.32 0.89
CA ASN A 64 -1.03 6.33 2.00
C ASN A 64 0.38 6.04 1.49
N LEU A 65 1.27 7.03 1.55
CA LEU A 65 2.63 6.92 1.03
C LEU A 65 3.49 5.88 1.75
N ASP A 66 3.18 5.57 3.01
CA ASP A 66 3.84 4.48 3.73
C ASP A 66 3.52 3.10 3.17
N VAL A 67 2.34 2.93 2.60
CA VAL A 67 1.97 1.71 1.88
C VAL A 67 2.54 1.72 0.47
N VAL A 68 2.40 2.83 -0.24
CA VAL A 68 2.88 2.97 -1.63
C VAL A 68 4.37 2.68 -1.74
N ARG A 69 5.19 3.19 -0.81
CA ARG A 69 6.64 2.95 -0.82
C ARG A 69 7.04 1.49 -0.61
N LEU A 70 6.17 0.68 -0.03
CA LEU A 70 6.41 -0.74 0.27
C LEU A 70 5.87 -1.68 -0.80
N ALA A 71 5.20 -1.17 -1.82
CA ALA A 71 4.68 -1.97 -2.91
C ALA A 71 5.81 -2.55 -3.78
N ASP A 72 5.56 -3.70 -4.38
CA ASP A 72 6.47 -4.28 -5.37
C ASP A 72 6.34 -3.55 -6.71
N HIS A 73 5.11 -3.13 -7.04
CA HIS A 73 4.78 -2.43 -8.27
C HIS A 73 3.68 -1.40 -7.99
N VAL A 74 3.80 -0.23 -8.58
CA VAL A 74 2.82 0.86 -8.44
C VAL A 74 2.25 1.20 -9.81
N ILE A 75 0.95 1.36 -9.87
CA ILE A 75 0.22 1.85 -11.03
C ILE A 75 -0.44 3.17 -10.63
N GLU A 76 -0.01 4.27 -11.23
CA GLU A 76 -0.58 5.60 -11.01
C GLU A 76 -1.60 5.91 -12.10
N ILE A 77 -2.82 6.21 -11.68
CA ILE A 77 -3.92 6.58 -12.55
C ILE A 77 -4.33 8.01 -12.23
N GLY A 78 -4.57 8.81 -13.25
CA GLY A 78 -4.93 10.20 -13.07
C GLY A 78 -5.02 10.96 -14.41
N PRO A 79 -4.67 12.27 -14.41
CA PRO A 79 -4.19 13.09 -13.27
C PRO A 79 -5.26 13.41 -12.23
N GLU A 80 -6.53 13.44 -12.64
CA GLU A 80 -7.68 13.78 -11.80
C GLU A 80 -8.74 12.68 -11.87
N GLY A 81 -9.84 12.86 -11.17
CA GLY A 81 -11.01 12.01 -11.26
C GLY A 81 -12.01 12.45 -12.34
N GLY A 82 -13.00 11.62 -12.64
CA GLY A 82 -14.05 11.94 -13.62
C GLY A 82 -13.61 11.82 -15.08
N GLU A 83 -14.15 12.67 -15.95
CA GLU A 83 -13.90 12.63 -17.41
C GLU A 83 -12.44 12.93 -17.78
N ASP A 84 -11.73 13.72 -16.96
CA ASP A 84 -10.33 14.09 -17.15
C ASP A 84 -9.35 13.11 -16.48
N GLY A 85 -9.86 12.03 -15.91
CA GLY A 85 -9.10 11.02 -15.17
C GLY A 85 -9.06 9.66 -15.84
N GLY A 86 -8.56 8.68 -15.10
CA GLY A 86 -8.56 7.28 -15.53
C GLY A 86 -7.46 6.91 -16.52
N PHE A 87 -6.51 7.81 -16.79
CA PHE A 87 -5.37 7.52 -17.64
C PHE A 87 -4.22 6.88 -16.84
N LEU A 88 -3.53 5.96 -17.45
CA LEU A 88 -2.28 5.45 -16.92
C LEU A 88 -1.21 6.54 -17.00
N ILE A 89 -0.79 7.06 -15.85
CA ILE A 89 0.24 8.10 -15.75
C ILE A 89 1.62 7.48 -15.66
N HIS A 90 1.77 6.48 -14.82
CA HIS A 90 3.02 5.76 -14.62
C HIS A 90 2.76 4.35 -14.05
N GLU A 91 3.63 3.43 -14.40
CA GLU A 91 3.74 2.14 -13.73
C GLU A 91 5.20 1.77 -13.52
N GLY A 92 5.50 1.08 -12.43
CA GLY A 92 6.85 0.65 -12.09
C GLY A 92 7.06 0.51 -10.59
N SER A 93 8.31 0.41 -10.18
CA SER A 93 8.64 0.35 -8.76
C SER A 93 8.35 1.69 -8.05
N PRO A 94 8.17 1.71 -6.71
CA PRO A 94 8.10 2.96 -5.97
C PRO A 94 9.30 3.88 -6.19
N ALA A 95 10.50 3.33 -6.34
CA ALA A 95 11.71 4.09 -6.64
C ALA A 95 11.64 4.77 -8.01
N ASP A 96 11.10 4.09 -9.02
CA ASP A 96 10.88 4.67 -10.35
C ASP A 96 9.85 5.80 -10.29
N LEU A 97 8.75 5.59 -9.56
CA LEU A 97 7.72 6.60 -9.37
C LEU A 97 8.28 7.86 -8.68
N ALA A 98 9.12 7.71 -7.66
CA ALA A 98 9.72 8.82 -6.94
C ALA A 98 10.62 9.70 -7.82
N ARG A 99 11.15 9.17 -8.92
CA ARG A 99 11.94 9.91 -9.91
C ARG A 99 11.10 10.66 -10.93
N ARG A 100 9.80 10.40 -11.01
CA ARG A 100 8.89 11.03 -11.97
C ARG A 100 8.39 12.37 -11.47
N ASP A 101 8.14 13.27 -12.40
CA ASP A 101 7.53 14.57 -12.13
C ASP A 101 6.00 14.50 -12.22
N THR A 102 5.43 13.54 -11.51
CA THR A 102 3.99 13.41 -11.28
C THR A 102 3.64 13.91 -9.88
N HIS A 103 2.36 14.16 -9.64
CA HIS A 103 1.89 14.57 -8.32
C HIS A 103 2.30 13.57 -7.23
N THR A 104 2.02 12.30 -7.44
CA THR A 104 2.38 11.22 -6.49
C THR A 104 3.89 11.04 -6.41
N GLY A 105 4.62 11.11 -7.52
CA GLY A 105 6.08 10.99 -7.55
C GLY A 105 6.77 12.06 -6.72
N ARG A 106 6.34 13.32 -6.85
CA ARG A 106 6.87 14.44 -6.03
C ARG A 106 6.60 14.24 -4.54
N HIS A 107 5.39 13.83 -4.17
CA HIS A 107 5.04 13.57 -2.78
C HIS A 107 5.81 12.38 -2.19
N LEU A 108 5.93 11.30 -2.95
CA LEU A 108 6.68 10.12 -2.53
C LEU A 108 8.17 10.45 -2.31
N ARG A 109 8.79 11.20 -3.21
CA ARG A 109 10.18 11.65 -3.06
C ARG A 109 10.40 12.45 -1.78
N LYS A 110 9.50 13.41 -1.48
CA LYS A 110 9.56 14.19 -0.23
C LYS A 110 9.38 13.30 1.00
N HIS A 111 8.49 12.34 0.93
CA HIS A 111 8.22 11.41 2.03
C HIS A 111 9.44 10.53 2.33
N LEU A 112 10.07 9.97 1.32
CA LEU A 112 11.29 9.16 1.45
C LEU A 112 12.45 9.97 2.04
N ALA A 113 12.67 11.21 1.60
CA ALA A 113 13.69 12.10 2.14
C ALA A 113 13.50 12.38 3.64
N LYS A 114 12.25 12.57 4.09
CA LYS A 114 11.94 12.75 5.52
C LYS A 114 12.27 11.50 6.35
N LEU A 115 12.00 10.32 5.82
CA LEU A 115 12.30 9.06 6.50
C LEU A 115 13.81 8.87 6.67
N GLU A 116 14.60 9.17 5.64
CA GLU A 116 16.06 9.12 5.70
C GLU A 116 16.59 10.06 6.79
N THR A 117 16.14 11.31 6.80
CA THR A 117 16.54 12.29 7.82
C THR A 117 16.19 11.82 9.24
N ALA A 118 15.02 11.24 9.44
CA ALA A 118 14.58 10.73 10.74
C ALA A 118 15.43 9.54 11.22
N VAL A 119 15.90 8.69 10.32
CA VAL A 119 16.82 7.58 10.66
C VAL A 119 18.19 8.11 11.10
N TYR A 120 18.74 9.11 10.41
CA TYR A 120 20.01 9.71 10.77
C TYR A 120 19.98 10.46 12.10
N SER A 121 18.87 11.13 12.42
CA SER A 121 18.73 11.87 13.68
C SER A 121 18.65 10.96 14.92
N LYS A 122 18.17 9.73 14.78
CA LYS A 122 18.09 8.75 15.87
C LYS A 122 19.41 8.00 16.16
N LYS A 123 20.40 8.14 15.28
CA LYS A 123 21.72 7.49 15.43
C LYS A 123 22.78 8.40 16.08
N ARG A 124 22.42 9.61 16.43
CA ARG A 124 23.24 10.56 17.20
C ARG A 124 22.74 10.67 18.64
#